data_c5370af1606efc8a54ec17bf9ffb1494
#
_entry.id   c5370af1606efc8a54ec17bf9ffb1494
#
_cell.length_a   1.000
_cell.length_b   1.000
_cell.length_c   1.000
_cell.angle_alpha   90.00
_cell.angle_beta   90.00
_cell.angle_gamma   90.00
#
_symmetry.space_group_name_H-M   'P 1'
#
loop_
_entity.id
_entity.type
_entity.pdbx_description
1 polymer ?
#
loop_
_entity_poly.entity_id
_entity_poly.type
_entity_poly.pdbx_seq_one_letter_code
_entity_poly.pdbx_strand_id
1 'polypeptide(L)'
;MYVVYILYSEKLNKFYTGFTSNFDLRLYFHFNSENRKFTHNASDWTLYLKMECESKNQAMLIEKHIKKMKSKIYIQNLIKYPEIIDSLCLKYKNC
;
A
#
# COMPACT_ATOMS: atom_id res chain seq x y z
N MET A 1 2.35 6.37 -14.02
CA MET A 1 2.29 6.84 -12.64
C MET A 1 2.44 5.66 -11.70
N TYR A 2 3.12 5.84 -10.59
CA TYR A 2 3.31 4.78 -9.60
C TYR A 2 2.32 4.95 -8.46
N VAL A 3 1.87 3.82 -7.91
CA VAL A 3 0.87 3.81 -6.84
C VAL A 3 1.37 2.96 -5.69
N VAL A 4 1.36 3.54 -4.48
CA VAL A 4 1.51 2.76 -3.24
C VAL A 4 0.10 2.39 -2.80
N TYR A 5 -0.10 1.12 -2.50
CA TYR A 5 -1.42 0.64 -2.09
C TYR A 5 -1.30 -0.18 -0.81
N ILE A 6 -2.39 -0.19 -0.05
CA ILE A 6 -2.48 -0.99 1.17
C ILE A 6 -3.75 -1.82 1.08
N LEU A 7 -3.59 -3.12 1.25
CA LEU A 7 -4.71 -4.07 1.34
C LEU A 7 -4.92 -4.45 2.79
N TYR A 8 -6.16 -4.77 3.13
CA TYR A 8 -6.52 -5.19 4.48
C TYR A 8 -7.30 -6.49 4.45
N SER A 9 -6.97 -7.41 5.36
CA SER A 9 -7.72 -8.63 5.60
C SER A 9 -8.29 -8.57 7.02
N GLU A 10 -9.61 -8.54 7.12
CA GLU A 10 -10.29 -8.59 8.41
C GLU A 10 -10.06 -9.95 9.09
N LYS A 11 -10.12 -11.01 8.31
CA LYS A 11 -9.92 -12.38 8.81
C LYS A 11 -8.56 -12.56 9.48
N LEU A 12 -7.51 -12.01 8.87
CA LEU A 12 -6.15 -12.08 9.42
C LEU A 12 -5.81 -10.90 10.32
N ASN A 13 -6.63 -9.85 10.28
CA ASN A 13 -6.36 -8.58 10.96
C ASN A 13 -4.97 -8.06 10.60
N LYS A 14 -4.68 -8.03 9.29
CA LYS A 14 -3.38 -7.64 8.77
C LYS A 14 -3.50 -6.71 7.58
N PHE A 15 -2.48 -5.88 7.43
CA PHE A 15 -2.31 -5.00 6.27
C PHE A 15 -1.16 -5.50 5.40
N TYR A 16 -1.32 -5.35 4.10
CA TYR A 16 -0.25 -5.60 3.12
C TYR A 16 0.00 -4.31 2.35
N THR A 17 1.25 -3.85 2.33
CA THR A 17 1.65 -2.63 1.62
C THR A 17 2.55 -2.99 0.44
N GLY A 18 2.25 -2.41 -0.72
CA GLY A 18 3.04 -2.62 -1.92
C GLY A 18 3.04 -1.38 -2.80
N PHE A 19 3.81 -1.42 -3.89
CA PHE A 19 3.73 -0.38 -4.91
C PHE A 19 3.79 -1.01 -6.30
N THR A 20 3.26 -0.29 -7.29
CA THR A 20 3.20 -0.80 -8.65
C THR A 20 3.16 0.36 -9.64
N SER A 21 3.64 0.10 -10.87
CA SER A 21 3.47 1.02 -11.99
C SER A 21 2.15 0.81 -12.72
N ASN A 22 1.43 -0.27 -12.43
CA ASN A 22 0.12 -0.56 -13.02
C ASN A 22 -0.80 -1.11 -11.93
N PHE A 23 -1.55 -0.21 -11.32
CA PHE A 23 -2.38 -0.53 -10.18
C PHE A 23 -3.48 -1.54 -10.53
N ASP A 24 -4.19 -1.34 -11.64
CA ASP A 24 -5.30 -2.21 -12.03
C ASP A 24 -4.83 -3.63 -12.28
N LEU A 25 -3.72 -3.78 -12.98
CA LEU A 25 -3.14 -5.09 -13.27
C LEU A 25 -2.67 -5.79 -11.99
N ARG A 26 -2.07 -5.02 -11.07
CA ARG A 26 -1.59 -5.58 -9.80
C ARG A 26 -2.76 -6.08 -8.94
N LEU A 27 -3.84 -5.32 -8.87
CA LEU A 27 -5.03 -5.75 -8.15
C LEU A 27 -5.63 -7.01 -8.77
N TYR A 28 -5.68 -7.05 -10.10
CA TYR A 28 -6.17 -8.23 -10.79
C TYR A 28 -5.39 -9.48 -10.37
N PHE A 29 -4.05 -9.40 -10.38
CA PHE A 29 -3.23 -10.55 -9.96
C PHE A 29 -3.40 -10.89 -8.48
N HIS A 30 -3.56 -9.91 -7.60
CA HIS A 30 -3.79 -10.18 -6.18
C HIS A 30 -5.07 -10.96 -5.93
N PHE A 31 -6.14 -10.65 -6.68
CA PHE A 31 -7.45 -11.24 -6.42
C PHE A 31 -7.78 -12.43 -7.30
N ASN A 32 -7.04 -12.65 -8.41
CA ASN A 32 -7.35 -13.69 -9.38
C ASN A 32 -6.23 -14.71 -9.60
N SER A 33 -5.03 -14.46 -9.08
CA SER A 33 -3.90 -15.36 -9.25
C SER A 33 -3.95 -16.51 -8.24
N GLU A 34 -3.63 -17.72 -8.70
CA GLU A 34 -3.50 -18.87 -7.82
C GLU A 34 -2.21 -18.81 -6.99
N ASN A 35 -1.21 -18.03 -7.45
CA ASN A 35 0.08 -17.89 -6.78
C ASN A 35 0.14 -16.63 -5.91
N ARG A 36 -0.85 -16.41 -5.08
CA ARG A 36 -0.91 -15.24 -4.20
C ARG A 36 -0.07 -15.46 -2.95
N LYS A 37 1.25 -15.33 -3.07
CA LYS A 37 2.18 -15.61 -1.97
C LYS A 37 1.90 -14.81 -0.71
N PHE A 38 1.42 -13.59 -0.85
CA PHE A 38 1.20 -12.70 0.29
C PHE A 38 -0.24 -12.69 0.79
N THR A 39 -1.17 -13.19 -0.04
CA THR A 39 -2.60 -13.15 0.27
C THR A 39 -3.25 -14.53 0.28
N HIS A 40 -2.47 -15.61 0.16
CA HIS A 40 -3.01 -16.96 0.04
C HIS A 40 -3.74 -17.47 1.29
N ASN A 41 -3.44 -16.91 2.46
CA ASN A 41 -4.04 -17.35 3.73
C ASN A 41 -5.43 -16.77 3.97
N ALA A 42 -5.88 -15.87 3.12
CA ALA A 42 -7.19 -15.27 3.23
C ALA A 42 -7.70 -14.87 1.86
N SER A 43 -9.01 -14.93 1.67
CA SER A 43 -9.65 -14.50 0.43
C SER A 43 -10.40 -13.18 0.58
N ASP A 44 -10.35 -12.57 1.75
CA ASP A 44 -11.12 -11.36 2.08
C ASP A 44 -10.29 -10.06 1.97
N TRP A 45 -9.16 -10.10 1.28
CA TRP A 45 -8.34 -8.90 1.08
C TRP A 45 -9.12 -7.86 0.30
N THR A 46 -9.13 -6.63 0.82
CA THR A 46 -9.78 -5.50 0.18
C THR A 46 -8.81 -4.33 0.11
N LEU A 47 -9.05 -3.43 -0.85
CA LEU A 47 -8.25 -2.22 -0.95
C LEU A 47 -8.60 -1.30 0.22
N TYR A 48 -7.61 -0.98 1.03
CA TYR A 48 -7.77 -0.08 2.17
C TYR A 48 -7.41 1.36 1.82
N LEU A 49 -6.31 1.53 1.09
CA LEU A 49 -5.79 2.85 0.73
C LEU A 49 -4.91 2.73 -0.52
N LYS A 50 -4.97 3.75 -1.36
CA LYS A 50 -3.99 3.91 -2.44
C LYS A 50 -3.53 5.36 -2.47
N MET A 51 -2.26 5.57 -2.85
CA MET A 51 -1.72 6.90 -3.05
C MET A 51 -0.87 6.94 -4.30
N GLU A 52 -1.05 7.99 -5.10
CA GLU A 52 -0.33 8.17 -6.35
C GLU A 52 1.01 8.85 -6.09
N CYS A 53 2.05 8.35 -6.76
CA CYS A 53 3.40 8.86 -6.64
C CYS A 53 3.94 9.28 -7.99
N GLU A 54 4.81 10.30 -7.98
CA GLU A 54 5.34 10.87 -9.21
C GLU A 54 6.45 10.00 -9.82
N SER A 55 7.14 9.20 -9.01
CA SER A 55 8.25 8.39 -9.48
C SER A 55 8.30 7.05 -8.77
N LYS A 56 9.05 6.11 -9.36
CA LYS A 56 9.30 4.81 -8.76
C LYS A 56 10.02 4.94 -7.42
N ASN A 57 11.03 5.82 -7.36
CA ASN A 57 11.79 6.01 -6.13
C ASN A 57 10.91 6.56 -5.01
N GLN A 58 10.05 7.52 -5.32
CA GLN A 58 9.11 8.05 -4.33
C GLN A 58 8.21 6.93 -3.79
N ALA A 59 7.61 6.14 -4.68
CA ALA A 59 6.71 5.04 -4.29
C ALA A 59 7.46 4.01 -3.44
N MET A 60 8.67 3.63 -3.86
CA MET A 60 9.47 2.65 -3.14
C MET A 60 9.82 3.13 -1.73
N LEU A 61 10.21 4.40 -1.59
CA LEU A 61 10.59 4.95 -0.30
C LEU A 61 9.40 5.10 0.63
N ILE A 62 8.25 5.50 0.09
CA ILE A 62 7.01 5.58 0.89
C ILE A 62 6.59 4.18 1.35
N GLU A 63 6.62 3.19 0.47
CA GLU A 63 6.32 1.80 0.85
C GLU A 63 7.22 1.34 1.98
N LYS A 64 8.53 1.56 1.86
CA LYS A 64 9.49 1.18 2.90
C LYS A 64 9.22 1.90 4.21
N HIS A 65 8.88 3.18 4.13
CA HIS A 65 8.56 3.97 5.32
C HIS A 65 7.36 3.38 6.08
N ILE A 66 6.29 3.08 5.35
CA ILE A 66 5.08 2.51 5.96
C ILE A 66 5.37 1.14 6.58
N LYS A 67 6.11 0.29 5.87
CA LYS A 67 6.49 -1.04 6.38
C LYS A 67 7.37 -0.95 7.61
N LYS A 68 8.29 0.02 7.63
CA LYS A 68 9.21 0.22 8.76
C LYS A 68 8.47 0.63 10.03
N MET A 69 7.36 1.34 9.92
CA MET A 69 6.58 1.76 11.07
C MET A 69 5.99 0.58 11.84
N LYS A 70 5.70 -0.52 11.15
CA LYS A 70 5.16 -1.76 11.75
C LYS A 70 3.99 -1.49 12.69
N SER A 71 3.11 -0.55 12.31
CA SER A 71 2.03 -0.08 13.18
C SER A 71 0.72 -0.02 12.42
N LYS A 72 -0.27 -0.78 12.89
CA LYS A 72 -1.63 -0.72 12.34
C LYS A 72 -2.25 0.64 12.59
N ILE A 73 -1.95 1.23 13.74
CA ILE A 73 -2.47 2.56 14.11
C ILE A 73 -1.93 3.60 13.13
N TYR A 74 -0.66 3.52 12.76
CA TYR A 74 -0.08 4.42 11.78
C TYR A 74 -0.81 4.33 10.44
N ILE A 75 -1.08 3.11 9.97
CA ILE A 75 -1.79 2.90 8.71
C ILE A 75 -3.22 3.44 8.78
N GLN A 76 -3.91 3.22 9.89
CA GLN A 76 -5.25 3.76 10.11
C GLN A 76 -5.24 5.29 10.11
N ASN A 77 -4.19 5.89 10.66
CA ASN A 77 -4.04 7.34 10.69
C ASN A 77 -3.81 7.94 9.30
N LEU A 78 -3.30 7.17 8.34
CA LEU A 78 -3.15 7.66 6.97
C LEU A 78 -4.49 8.02 6.35
N ILE A 79 -5.56 7.30 6.70
CA ILE A 79 -6.90 7.64 6.26
C ILE A 79 -7.52 8.72 7.13
N LYS A 80 -7.36 8.60 8.45
CA LYS A 80 -7.94 9.55 9.39
C LYS A 80 -7.34 10.95 9.24
N TYR A 81 -6.06 11.02 8.94
CA TYR A 81 -5.31 12.28 8.78
C TYR A 81 -4.64 12.31 7.42
N PRO A 82 -5.38 12.68 6.35
CA PRO A 82 -4.83 12.65 4.97
C PRO A 82 -3.57 13.49 4.77
N GLU A 83 -3.35 14.49 5.61
CA GLU A 83 -2.16 15.32 5.56
C GLU A 83 -0.87 14.53 5.80
N ILE A 84 -0.95 13.36 6.43
CA ILE A 84 0.22 12.48 6.58
C ILE A 84 0.68 11.98 5.21
N ILE A 85 -0.26 11.64 4.34
CA ILE A 85 0.04 11.21 2.97
C ILE A 85 0.75 12.34 2.21
N ASP A 86 0.22 13.55 2.32
CA ASP A 86 0.83 14.71 1.66
C ASP A 86 2.25 14.95 2.17
N SER A 87 2.46 14.82 3.47
CA SER A 87 3.79 14.96 4.08
C SER A 87 4.76 13.91 3.57
N LEU A 88 4.32 12.66 3.42
CA LEU A 88 5.16 11.59 2.87
C LEU A 88 5.54 11.87 1.42
N CYS A 89 4.58 12.31 0.62
CA CYS A 89 4.82 12.62 -0.78
C CYS A 89 5.84 13.77 -0.92
N LEU A 90 5.72 14.80 -0.08
CA LEU A 90 6.66 15.91 -0.08
C LEU A 90 8.05 15.48 0.39
N LYS A 91 8.11 14.67 1.44
CA LYS A 91 9.39 14.21 2.00
C LYS A 91 10.21 13.43 0.98
N TYR A 92 9.56 12.64 0.14
CA TYR A 92 10.24 11.76 -0.82
C TYR A 92 10.11 12.23 -2.26
N LYS A 93 9.66 13.47 -2.48
CA LYS A 93 9.37 13.96 -3.83
C LYS A 93 10.58 14.00 -4.76
N ASN A 94 11.74 14.34 -4.24
CA ASN A 94 12.96 14.53 -5.03
C ASN A 94 13.94 13.36 -4.89
N CYS A 95 13.46 12.18 -4.57
CA CYS A 95 14.33 11.01 -4.41
C CYS A 95 14.39 10.17 -5.67
#